data_aa4c60bd0fdd8c7be2f4db21b03ea79b
#
_entry.id   aa4c60bd0fdd8c7be2f4db21b03ea79b
#
_cell.length_a   1.000
_cell.length_b   1.000
_cell.length_c   1.000
_cell.angle_alpha   90.00
_cell.angle_beta   90.00
_cell.angle_gamma   90.00
#
_symmetry.space_group_name_H-M   'P 1'
#
loop_
_entity.id
_entity.type
_entity.pdbx_description
1 polymer ?
#
loop_
_entity_poly.entity_id
_entity_poly.type
_entity_poly.pdbx_seq_one_letter_code
_entity_poly.pdbx_strand_id
1 'polypeptide(L)'
;MYAFADGTFFTPLLTYCLKYTMSTMQSCLIEIYQDDEHSEHGNSKNTSEKAIRMSASSETWQLGSQTVQVSHLEKPYWPQTGFTKGDMLHYYRQIAHIVLPYFKDRPVTLRVFPQGVPGESYYLRDCPDSAPDWLRRVPYRPKTGTHLVPLPLIDNAAGLIWFANKGAIEFHLWGSHVPDLTQPDQAIFDLDPGDTASFTDVREAALRLHDKLEQAGVTAYPKTSGGRGLHIYVPLAAGYTFERVRSWVKAMGQQLATTYPDLIAIAQGPTHRGGRVTIDPGQNSVGRNTAAPYTLRASTAHPTVSTPLSWEELDAGNIRPADLTPSVVLERVQRLGDSFAPVLTTDQHIA
;
A
#
# COMPACT_ATOMS: atom_id res chain seq x y z
N MET A 1 50.26 -5.73 -35.27
CA MET A 1 50.34 -5.29 -36.69
C MET A 1 48.93 -5.31 -37.23
N TYR A 2 48.56 -4.15 -37.78
CA TYR A 2 47.31 -3.70 -38.40
C TYR A 2 46.26 -3.23 -37.39
N ALA A 3 46.09 -2.08 -37.30
CA ALA A 3 45.65 -0.70 -37.48
C ALA A 3 44.59 -0.51 -38.59
N PHE A 4 43.62 0.32 -38.25
CA PHE A 4 42.89 1.44 -38.87
C PHE A 4 41.43 1.38 -38.45
N ALA A 5 40.94 2.34 -37.84
CA ALA A 5 40.67 3.79 -37.97
C ALA A 5 39.22 4.02 -38.32
N ASP A 6 38.51 4.77 -37.49
CA ASP A 6 37.85 6.06 -37.65
C ASP A 6 36.96 6.25 -36.42
N GLY A 7 37.13 7.14 -35.74
CA GLY A 7 37.12 8.50 -35.37
C GLY A 7 35.74 9.10 -35.35
N THR A 8 35.05 9.06 -34.17
CA THR A 8 34.07 10.10 -33.79
C THR A 8 34.01 10.26 -32.27
N PHE A 9 34.34 11.44 -31.83
CA PHE A 9 34.32 11.89 -30.46
C PHE A 9 32.88 12.02 -29.97
N PHE A 10 32.56 11.39 -28.82
CA PHE A 10 31.49 11.83 -27.97
C PHE A 10 32.03 12.05 -26.55
N THR A 11 31.98 13.30 -26.16
CA THR A 11 32.31 13.83 -24.84
C THR A 11 31.39 13.27 -23.75
N PRO A 12 31.90 12.96 -22.56
CA PRO A 12 31.09 12.57 -21.41
C PRO A 12 30.58 13.81 -20.70
N LEU A 13 29.28 13.93 -20.49
CA LEU A 13 28.69 14.89 -19.57
C LEU A 13 28.82 14.36 -18.14
N LEU A 14 29.63 15.07 -17.40
CA LEU A 14 29.94 14.93 -15.98
C LEU A 14 28.70 15.12 -15.10
N THR A 15 28.54 14.18 -14.19
CA THR A 15 28.22 14.30 -12.78
C THR A 15 28.19 15.75 -12.23
N TYR A 16 27.01 16.21 -11.81
CA TYR A 16 26.90 17.25 -10.78
C TYR A 16 26.00 16.75 -9.66
N CYS A 17 26.67 16.25 -8.63
CA CYS A 17 26.11 16.08 -7.30
C CYS A 17 26.25 17.41 -6.59
N LEU A 18 25.17 18.11 -6.30
CA LEU A 18 25.18 19.30 -5.47
C LEU A 18 24.24 19.17 -4.29
N LYS A 19 24.89 19.12 -3.13
CA LYS A 19 24.35 19.39 -1.80
C LYS A 19 23.54 20.69 -1.81
N TYR A 20 22.28 20.62 -1.45
CA TYR A 20 21.53 21.78 -0.99
C TYR A 20 21.17 21.59 0.48
N THR A 21 21.78 22.44 1.29
CA THR A 21 21.47 22.69 2.69
C THR A 21 20.16 23.47 2.80
N MET A 22 19.38 23.14 3.83
CA MET A 22 18.10 23.74 4.23
C MET A 22 18.22 25.22 4.64
N SER A 23 18.43 26.12 3.71
CA SER A 23 18.43 27.57 4.03
C SER A 23 17.93 28.48 2.91
N THR A 24 17.24 28.00 1.89
CA THR A 24 16.81 28.84 0.76
C THR A 24 15.38 28.61 0.30
N MET A 25 14.48 28.22 1.20
CA MET A 25 13.04 28.07 0.90
C MET A 25 12.17 29.21 1.48
N GLN A 26 12.74 30.37 1.79
CA GLN A 26 11.96 31.47 2.37
C GLN A 26 12.06 32.79 1.54
N SER A 27 12.56 32.74 0.32
CA SER A 27 12.77 33.99 -0.48
C SER A 27 12.18 33.94 -1.89
N CYS A 28 11.22 33.11 -2.19
CA CYS A 28 10.59 33.02 -3.53
C CYS A 28 9.07 33.26 -3.55
N LEU A 29 8.56 34.05 -2.61
CA LEU A 29 7.12 34.38 -2.53
C LEU A 29 6.82 35.90 -2.38
N ILE A 30 7.76 36.77 -2.67
CA ILE A 30 7.50 38.22 -2.74
C ILE A 30 8.30 38.79 -3.90
N GLU A 31 7.76 38.73 -5.10
CA GLU A 31 8.12 39.63 -6.22
C GLU A 31 7.23 39.28 -7.44
N ILE A 32 5.98 39.67 -7.41
CA ILE A 32 5.15 40.04 -8.57
C ILE A 32 3.98 40.87 -8.00
N TYR A 33 4.28 42.11 -7.58
CA TYR A 33 3.29 43.17 -7.47
C TYR A 33 4.06 44.47 -7.25
N GLN A 34 4.42 45.15 -8.33
CA GLN A 34 4.50 46.64 -8.40
C GLN A 34 4.71 47.04 -9.86
N ASP A 35 3.92 48.08 -10.18
CA ASP A 35 4.01 49.03 -11.27
C ASP A 35 3.45 48.65 -12.64
N ASP A 36 2.24 49.21 -12.88
CA ASP A 36 2.12 50.32 -13.86
C ASP A 36 0.74 50.99 -13.69
N GLU A 37 0.74 52.16 -13.03
CA GLU A 37 -0.26 53.19 -13.23
C GLU A 37 0.25 54.12 -14.36
N HIS A 38 -0.55 54.28 -15.40
CA HIS A 38 -0.93 55.47 -16.13
C HIS A 38 -1.36 55.18 -17.56
N SER A 39 -2.60 55.35 -17.86
CA SER A 39 -3.18 56.37 -18.75
C SER A 39 -4.61 56.03 -19.14
N GLU A 40 -5.35 57.13 -19.21
CA GLU A 40 -6.81 57.28 -19.32
C GLU A 40 -7.43 56.87 -20.65
N HIS A 41 -8.73 56.71 -20.56
CA HIS A 41 -9.84 56.93 -21.52
C HIS A 41 -10.28 55.78 -22.41
N GLY A 42 -11.55 55.38 -22.14
CA GLY A 42 -12.44 55.07 -23.24
C GLY A 42 -13.26 53.75 -23.15
N ASN A 43 -14.36 53.84 -22.44
CA ASN A 43 -15.64 53.24 -22.85
C ASN A 43 -15.88 51.72 -22.88
N SER A 44 -16.63 51.26 -21.88
CA SER A 44 -17.77 50.34 -22.01
C SER A 44 -17.59 49.01 -22.77
N LYS A 45 -17.44 47.91 -22.06
CA LYS A 45 -18.43 46.84 -22.05
C LYS A 45 -18.11 45.82 -20.97
N ASN A 46 -19.07 45.72 -20.10
CA ASN A 46 -19.28 44.71 -19.08
C ASN A 46 -19.02 43.31 -19.62
N THR A 47 -17.99 42.64 -19.16
CA THR A 47 -17.94 41.18 -19.08
C THR A 47 -17.21 40.85 -17.80
N SER A 48 -17.98 40.71 -16.75
CA SER A 48 -17.53 40.10 -15.51
C SER A 48 -17.16 38.66 -15.79
N GLU A 49 -15.90 38.40 -16.08
CA GLU A 49 -15.31 37.09 -15.87
C GLU A 49 -15.30 36.83 -14.38
N LYS A 50 -16.40 36.26 -13.91
CA LYS A 50 -16.52 35.65 -12.60
C LYS A 50 -15.57 34.48 -12.61
N ALA A 51 -14.33 34.69 -12.16
CA ALA A 51 -13.47 33.61 -11.74
C ALA A 51 -14.27 32.79 -10.72
N ILE A 52 -14.83 31.67 -11.17
CA ILE A 52 -15.45 30.69 -10.28
C ILE A 52 -14.30 30.13 -9.45
N ARG A 53 -14.06 30.75 -8.29
CA ARG A 53 -13.38 30.06 -7.21
C ARG A 53 -14.27 28.87 -6.91
N MET A 54 -13.92 27.68 -7.44
CA MET A 54 -14.44 26.43 -6.93
C MET A 54 -14.09 26.38 -5.45
N SER A 55 -15.04 26.75 -4.60
CA SER A 55 -14.91 26.53 -3.17
C SER A 55 -14.75 25.02 -3.03
N ALA A 56 -13.62 24.58 -2.47
CA ALA A 56 -13.42 23.17 -2.19
C ALA A 56 -14.63 22.70 -1.36
N SER A 57 -15.46 21.83 -1.95
CA SER A 57 -16.60 21.27 -1.23
C SER A 57 -16.07 20.52 -0.03
N SER A 58 -16.53 20.90 1.15
CA SER A 58 -16.21 20.22 2.39
C SER A 58 -17.50 19.72 3.02
N GLU A 59 -17.48 18.48 3.48
CA GLU A 59 -18.60 17.85 4.16
C GLU A 59 -18.18 17.41 5.56
N THR A 60 -19.17 17.30 6.43
CA THR A 60 -18.99 16.75 7.77
C THR A 60 -19.61 15.36 7.82
N TRP A 61 -18.78 14.34 8.02
CA TRP A 61 -19.24 12.96 8.11
C TRP A 61 -19.28 12.49 9.56
N GLN A 62 -20.47 12.04 10.00
CA GLN A 62 -20.64 11.36 11.30
C GLN A 62 -20.23 9.89 11.13
N LEU A 63 -19.24 9.42 11.91
CA LEU A 63 -18.65 8.08 11.85
C LEU A 63 -18.58 7.50 13.27
N GLY A 64 -19.65 6.85 13.70
CA GLY A 64 -19.84 6.44 15.08
C GLY A 64 -19.94 7.66 16.01
N SER A 65 -19.14 7.71 17.06
CA SER A 65 -19.09 8.85 18.00
C SER A 65 -18.23 10.02 17.50
N GLN A 66 -17.53 9.87 16.39
CA GLN A 66 -16.59 10.87 15.89
C GLN A 66 -17.12 11.57 14.65
N THR A 67 -16.67 12.79 14.45
CA THR A 67 -16.98 13.62 13.30
C THR A 67 -15.69 13.90 12.52
N VAL A 68 -15.72 13.71 11.19
CA VAL A 68 -14.58 13.99 10.32
C VAL A 68 -14.99 14.98 9.23
N GLN A 69 -14.22 16.06 9.10
CA GLN A 69 -14.32 16.99 7.99
C GLN A 69 -13.65 16.38 6.77
N VAL A 70 -14.39 16.09 5.72
CA VAL A 70 -13.86 15.62 4.44
C VAL A 70 -13.90 16.74 3.41
N SER A 71 -12.95 16.78 2.48
CA SER A 71 -12.81 17.89 1.55
C SER A 71 -12.28 17.45 0.19
N HIS A 72 -12.52 18.27 -0.85
CA HIS A 72 -12.04 18.04 -2.21
C HIS A 72 -12.54 16.71 -2.79
N LEU A 73 -13.81 16.38 -2.57
CA LEU A 73 -14.39 15.10 -2.96
C LEU A 73 -14.34 14.90 -4.49
N GLU A 74 -14.47 15.97 -5.26
CA GLU A 74 -14.45 15.94 -6.72
C GLU A 74 -13.02 15.86 -7.31
N LYS A 75 -11.98 15.91 -6.44
CA LYS A 75 -10.59 15.86 -6.92
C LYS A 75 -10.33 14.51 -7.62
N PRO A 76 -9.93 14.51 -8.90
CA PRO A 76 -9.59 13.27 -9.60
C PRO A 76 -8.38 12.61 -8.94
N TYR A 77 -8.55 11.38 -8.46
CA TYR A 77 -7.44 10.58 -7.93
C TYR A 77 -6.89 9.62 -8.98
N TRP A 78 -7.72 9.15 -9.91
CA TRP A 78 -7.31 8.45 -11.13
C TRP A 78 -7.95 9.15 -12.34
N PRO A 79 -7.28 10.15 -12.92
CA PRO A 79 -7.86 10.96 -13.99
C PRO A 79 -8.32 10.17 -15.20
N GLN A 80 -7.64 9.05 -15.53
CA GLN A 80 -7.99 8.22 -16.70
C GLN A 80 -9.35 7.53 -16.55
N THR A 81 -9.74 7.21 -15.32
CA THR A 81 -11.02 6.53 -15.04
C THR A 81 -12.08 7.46 -14.46
N GLY A 82 -11.70 8.69 -14.14
CA GLY A 82 -12.58 9.63 -13.45
C GLY A 82 -12.82 9.29 -11.97
N PHE A 83 -12.11 8.30 -11.40
CA PHE A 83 -12.24 7.94 -9.98
C PHE A 83 -11.68 9.06 -9.10
N THR A 84 -12.56 9.59 -8.25
CA THR A 84 -12.28 10.76 -7.42
C THR A 84 -11.81 10.41 -6.02
N LYS A 85 -11.36 11.42 -5.29
CA LYS A 85 -11.11 11.30 -3.84
C LYS A 85 -12.41 10.94 -3.08
N GLY A 86 -13.54 11.48 -3.51
CA GLY A 86 -14.86 11.13 -2.95
C GLY A 86 -15.17 9.66 -3.10
N ASP A 87 -14.95 9.09 -4.29
CA ASP A 87 -15.15 7.65 -4.54
C ASP A 87 -14.27 6.78 -3.62
N MET A 88 -13.00 7.18 -3.43
CA MET A 88 -12.09 6.50 -2.49
C MET A 88 -12.63 6.56 -1.06
N LEU A 89 -13.09 7.72 -0.60
CA LEU A 89 -13.62 7.87 0.76
C LEU A 89 -14.91 7.07 0.94
N HIS A 90 -15.79 7.06 -0.05
CA HIS A 90 -17.02 6.25 -0.05
C HIS A 90 -16.70 4.75 -0.02
N TYR A 91 -15.72 4.30 -0.80
CA TYR A 91 -15.24 2.92 -0.73
C TYR A 91 -14.81 2.56 0.70
N TYR A 92 -13.91 3.34 1.30
CA TYR A 92 -13.44 3.07 2.67
C TYR A 92 -14.53 3.16 3.72
N ARG A 93 -15.51 4.04 3.56
CA ARG A 93 -16.66 4.12 4.44
C ARG A 93 -17.53 2.85 4.37
N GLN A 94 -17.76 2.34 3.17
CA GLN A 94 -18.57 1.14 2.96
C GLN A 94 -17.86 -0.12 3.45
N ILE A 95 -16.56 -0.27 3.21
CA ILE A 95 -15.79 -1.46 3.57
C ILE A 95 -15.32 -1.44 5.04
N ALA A 96 -15.48 -0.32 5.76
CA ALA A 96 -14.92 -0.11 7.10
C ALA A 96 -15.24 -1.25 8.07
N HIS A 97 -16.49 -1.73 8.09
CA HIS A 97 -16.92 -2.79 9.00
C HIS A 97 -16.25 -4.15 8.73
N ILE A 98 -15.78 -4.38 7.51
CA ILE A 98 -15.03 -5.58 7.10
C ILE A 98 -13.55 -5.43 7.40
N VAL A 99 -12.97 -4.26 7.12
CA VAL A 99 -11.51 -4.10 7.17
C VAL A 99 -11.00 -3.81 8.59
N LEU A 100 -11.76 -3.13 9.44
CA LEU A 100 -11.34 -2.72 10.78
C LEU A 100 -10.95 -3.88 11.73
N PRO A 101 -11.57 -5.06 11.71
CA PRO A 101 -11.09 -6.19 12.49
C PRO A 101 -9.62 -6.55 12.26
N TYR A 102 -9.13 -6.41 11.02
CA TYR A 102 -7.72 -6.66 10.68
C TYR A 102 -6.78 -5.57 11.18
N PHE A 103 -7.29 -4.36 11.39
CA PHE A 103 -6.51 -3.21 11.86
C PHE A 103 -6.38 -3.17 13.39
N LYS A 104 -7.29 -3.89 14.07
CA LYS A 104 -7.37 -3.83 15.54
C LYS A 104 -6.00 -4.04 16.18
N ASP A 105 -5.59 -3.03 16.95
CA ASP A 105 -4.34 -3.05 17.71
C ASP A 105 -3.05 -3.23 16.87
N ARG A 106 -3.09 -3.05 15.55
CA ARG A 106 -1.92 -3.13 14.66
C ARG A 106 -1.44 -1.74 14.26
N PRO A 107 -0.14 -1.46 14.35
CA PRO A 107 0.42 -0.28 13.74
C PRO A 107 0.20 -0.28 12.22
N VAL A 108 -0.12 0.89 11.70
CA VAL A 108 -0.40 1.09 10.28
C VAL A 108 0.66 1.98 9.64
N THR A 109 1.16 1.57 8.51
CA THR A 109 1.94 2.42 7.61
C THR A 109 1.06 2.79 6.43
N LEU A 110 1.05 4.06 6.08
CA LEU A 110 0.20 4.60 5.03
C LEU A 110 1.04 4.95 3.80
N ARG A 111 0.53 4.70 2.61
CA ARG A 111 1.07 5.30 1.39
C ARG A 111 0.14 6.41 0.94
N VAL A 112 0.66 7.64 1.00
CA VAL A 112 -0.10 8.88 0.82
C VAL A 112 0.19 9.47 -0.55
N PHE A 113 -0.88 9.83 -1.26
CA PHE A 113 -0.86 10.46 -2.58
C PHE A 113 -1.62 11.79 -2.52
N PRO A 114 -0.99 12.90 -2.13
CA PRO A 114 -1.70 14.17 -1.92
C PRO A 114 -2.39 14.68 -3.18
N GLN A 115 -1.83 14.34 -4.36
CA GLN A 115 -2.36 14.77 -5.66
C GLN A 115 -3.09 13.66 -6.43
N GLY A 116 -3.30 12.47 -5.81
CA GLY A 116 -3.84 11.31 -6.50
C GLY A 116 -2.78 10.59 -7.33
N VAL A 117 -3.20 9.64 -8.17
CA VAL A 117 -2.34 8.81 -9.02
C VAL A 117 -2.43 9.36 -10.46
N PRO A 118 -1.33 9.56 -11.19
CA PRO A 118 0.04 9.09 -10.95
C PRO A 118 0.96 10.06 -10.18
N GLY A 119 0.44 10.95 -9.35
CA GLY A 119 1.23 11.92 -8.59
C GLY A 119 2.26 11.30 -7.65
N GLU A 120 3.12 12.14 -7.09
CA GLU A 120 4.11 11.72 -6.11
C GLU A 120 3.46 11.15 -4.86
N SER A 121 4.11 10.16 -4.27
CA SER A 121 3.66 9.50 -3.05
C SER A 121 4.78 9.37 -2.02
N TYR A 122 4.38 9.29 -0.75
CA TYR A 122 5.32 9.02 0.33
C TYR A 122 4.72 8.05 1.34
N TYR A 123 5.59 7.40 2.10
CA TYR A 123 5.17 6.55 3.21
C TYR A 123 5.10 7.36 4.50
N LEU A 124 3.91 7.36 5.12
CA LEU A 124 3.66 7.93 6.43
C LEU A 124 3.64 6.80 7.46
N ARG A 125 4.65 6.77 8.32
CA ARG A 125 4.78 5.78 9.39
C ARG A 125 4.39 6.36 10.74
N ASP A 126 4.72 7.63 10.95
CA ASP A 126 4.53 8.34 12.19
C ASP A 126 3.15 8.99 12.20
N CYS A 127 2.44 8.89 13.30
CA CYS A 127 1.19 9.62 13.46
C CYS A 127 1.49 11.12 13.48
N PRO A 128 0.92 11.92 12.56
CA PRO A 128 1.23 13.36 12.49
C PRO A 128 0.68 14.10 13.70
N ASP A 129 1.32 15.20 14.09
CA ASP A 129 0.87 16.06 15.21
C ASP A 129 -0.53 16.63 14.99
N SER A 130 -0.93 16.81 13.72
CA SER A 130 -2.28 17.25 13.36
C SER A 130 -3.37 16.19 13.54
N ALA A 131 -3.00 14.95 13.94
CA ALA A 131 -3.98 13.90 14.18
C ALA A 131 -4.81 14.22 15.44
N PRO A 132 -6.12 13.98 15.37
CA PRO A 132 -7.01 14.26 16.52
C PRO A 132 -6.62 13.42 17.74
N ASP A 133 -6.91 13.92 18.93
CA ASP A 133 -6.56 13.27 20.20
C ASP A 133 -7.22 11.91 20.38
N TRP A 134 -8.39 11.70 19.79
CA TRP A 134 -9.10 10.42 19.83
C TRP A 134 -8.46 9.34 18.95
N LEU A 135 -7.53 9.69 18.05
CA LEU A 135 -6.81 8.73 17.23
C LEU A 135 -5.71 8.07 18.06
N ARG A 136 -5.84 6.77 18.26
CA ARG A 136 -4.88 6.00 19.05
C ARG A 136 -3.50 5.96 18.38
N ARG A 137 -2.48 5.94 19.23
CA ARG A 137 -1.08 5.83 18.80
C ARG A 137 -0.29 5.00 19.82
N VAL A 138 0.68 4.25 19.34
CA VAL A 138 1.58 3.48 20.19
C VAL A 138 3.01 3.99 20.05
N PRO A 139 3.74 4.28 21.16
CA PRO A 139 5.12 4.66 21.08
C PRO A 139 5.99 3.46 20.67
N TYR A 140 6.78 3.63 19.63
CA TYR A 140 7.72 2.62 19.14
C TYR A 140 9.12 3.18 19.09
N ARG A 141 10.12 2.39 19.49
CA ARG A 141 11.54 2.74 19.39
C ARG A 141 12.17 1.95 18.23
N PRO A 142 12.51 2.59 17.11
CA PRO A 142 13.23 1.94 16.02
C PRO A 142 14.61 1.44 16.50
N LYS A 143 15.10 0.34 15.93
CA LYS A 143 16.42 -0.23 16.29
C LYS A 143 17.57 0.75 16.07
N THR A 144 17.46 1.62 15.07
CA THR A 144 18.50 2.61 14.70
C THR A 144 18.16 4.03 15.15
N GLY A 145 17.03 4.22 15.85
CA GLY A 145 16.55 5.54 16.27
C GLY A 145 16.72 5.80 17.75
N THR A 146 17.01 7.05 18.13
CA THR A 146 17.09 7.51 19.52
C THR A 146 15.74 7.98 20.06
N HIS A 147 14.80 8.34 19.19
CA HIS A 147 13.51 8.90 19.56
C HIS A 147 12.37 7.86 19.45
N LEU A 148 11.35 8.05 20.27
CA LEU A 148 10.11 7.30 20.14
C LEU A 148 9.31 7.86 18.96
N VAL A 149 8.77 6.95 18.16
CA VAL A 149 7.91 7.25 17.01
C VAL A 149 6.49 6.88 17.38
N PRO A 150 5.52 7.79 17.33
CA PRO A 150 4.12 7.48 17.59
C PRO A 150 3.50 6.80 16.37
N LEU A 151 3.39 5.48 16.37
CA LEU A 151 2.75 4.74 15.28
C LEU A 151 1.22 4.84 15.39
N PRO A 152 0.49 5.12 14.29
CA PRO A 152 -0.96 5.19 14.32
C PRO A 152 -1.60 3.81 14.47
N LEU A 153 -2.68 3.76 15.27
CA LEU A 153 -3.59 2.62 15.38
C LEU A 153 -4.96 3.07 14.88
N ILE A 154 -5.52 2.35 13.93
CA ILE A 154 -6.82 2.70 13.31
C ILE A 154 -7.86 1.68 13.76
N ASP A 155 -8.64 2.04 14.79
CA ASP A 155 -9.60 1.13 15.42
C ASP A 155 -11.06 1.40 15.01
N ASN A 156 -11.30 2.46 14.24
CA ASN A 156 -12.65 2.88 13.90
C ASN A 156 -12.70 3.54 12.51
N ALA A 157 -13.91 3.66 11.98
CA ALA A 157 -14.13 4.23 10.66
C ALA A 157 -13.69 5.70 10.56
N ALA A 158 -13.76 6.46 11.66
CA ALA A 158 -13.33 7.85 11.67
C ALA A 158 -11.81 7.97 11.43
N GLY A 159 -11.00 7.12 12.07
CA GLY A 159 -9.56 7.07 11.85
C GLY A 159 -9.21 6.67 10.41
N LEU A 160 -9.90 5.66 9.87
CA LEU A 160 -9.72 5.22 8.49
C LEU A 160 -10.03 6.36 7.51
N ILE A 161 -11.17 7.02 7.66
CA ILE A 161 -11.58 8.15 6.80
C ILE A 161 -10.69 9.38 7.01
N TRP A 162 -10.26 9.66 8.24
CA TRP A 162 -9.37 10.78 8.51
C TRP A 162 -8.06 10.67 7.73
N PHE A 163 -7.42 9.51 7.75
CA PHE A 163 -6.20 9.28 6.98
C PHE A 163 -6.47 9.24 5.47
N ALA A 164 -7.53 8.58 5.03
CA ALA A 164 -7.91 8.57 3.62
C ALA A 164 -8.15 10.00 3.09
N ASN A 165 -8.81 10.86 3.88
CA ASN A 165 -9.03 12.27 3.53
C ASN A 165 -7.72 13.08 3.42
N LYS A 166 -6.65 12.67 4.11
CA LYS A 166 -5.29 13.22 3.95
C LYS A 166 -4.54 12.67 2.72
N GLY A 167 -5.18 11.79 1.96
CA GLY A 167 -4.65 11.20 0.74
C GLY A 167 -4.02 9.83 0.92
N ALA A 168 -4.22 9.16 2.04
CA ALA A 168 -3.80 7.77 2.21
C ALA A 168 -4.66 6.87 1.31
N ILE A 169 -4.06 6.35 0.24
CA ILE A 169 -4.69 5.39 -0.65
C ILE A 169 -4.46 3.98 -0.14
N GLU A 170 -3.24 3.66 0.30
CA GLU A 170 -2.87 2.33 0.72
C GLU A 170 -2.62 2.29 2.23
N PHE A 171 -3.18 1.29 2.89
CA PHE A 171 -2.98 0.98 4.29
C PHE A 171 -2.21 -0.33 4.41
N HIS A 172 -1.08 -0.30 5.11
CA HIS A 172 -0.20 -1.44 5.29
C HIS A 172 -0.10 -1.78 6.78
N LEU A 173 -0.37 -3.03 7.13
CA LEU A 173 -0.42 -3.49 8.52
C LEU A 173 0.88 -4.18 8.91
N TRP A 174 1.30 -3.99 10.15
CA TRP A 174 2.36 -4.79 10.75
C TRP A 174 1.89 -6.23 10.98
N GLY A 175 2.82 -7.17 10.94
CA GLY A 175 2.58 -8.58 11.24
C GLY A 175 2.44 -8.89 12.74
N SER A 176 2.38 -7.87 13.60
CA SER A 176 2.22 -7.95 15.05
C SER A 176 1.27 -6.86 15.54
N HIS A 177 0.79 -6.98 16.77
CA HIS A 177 -0.12 -6.01 17.39
C HIS A 177 0.29 -5.69 18.83
N VAL A 178 -0.22 -4.62 19.39
CA VAL A 178 -0.01 -4.28 20.79
C VAL A 178 -0.65 -5.34 21.72
N PRO A 179 -0.09 -5.61 22.89
CA PRO A 179 0.99 -4.84 23.52
C PRO A 179 2.41 -5.24 23.10
N ASP A 180 2.62 -6.36 22.38
CA ASP A 180 3.95 -6.83 22.03
C ASP A 180 4.20 -6.82 20.51
N LEU A 181 4.83 -5.76 20.03
CA LEU A 181 5.18 -5.59 18.62
C LEU A 181 6.35 -6.49 18.15
N THR A 182 6.93 -7.29 19.04
CA THR A 182 8.03 -8.21 18.70
C THR A 182 7.56 -9.62 18.40
N GLN A 183 6.32 -9.94 18.69
CA GLN A 183 5.70 -11.24 18.43
C GLN A 183 4.71 -11.15 17.27
N PRO A 184 4.95 -11.85 16.15
CA PRO A 184 3.97 -11.95 15.07
C PRO A 184 2.86 -12.95 15.45
N ASP A 185 1.64 -12.68 14.99
CA ASP A 185 0.50 -13.58 15.06
C ASP A 185 0.16 -14.19 13.70
N GLN A 186 1.02 -13.97 12.71
CA GLN A 186 0.87 -14.47 11.36
C GLN A 186 2.21 -14.63 10.66
N ALA A 187 2.34 -15.65 9.83
CA ALA A 187 3.39 -15.74 8.83
C ALA A 187 2.82 -15.34 7.47
N ILE A 188 3.62 -14.64 6.66
CA ILE A 188 3.22 -14.16 5.35
C ILE A 188 4.22 -14.67 4.31
N PHE A 189 3.71 -15.42 3.33
CA PHE A 189 4.45 -15.68 2.10
C PHE A 189 4.06 -14.61 1.08
N ASP A 190 5.00 -13.73 0.79
CA ASP A 190 4.88 -12.69 -0.21
C ASP A 190 5.41 -13.22 -1.54
N LEU A 191 4.49 -13.46 -2.48
CA LEU A 191 4.74 -14.05 -3.79
C LEU A 191 4.78 -12.95 -4.84
N ASP A 192 5.98 -12.47 -5.14
CA ASP A 192 6.21 -11.40 -6.11
C ASP A 192 6.72 -11.95 -7.46
N PRO A 193 6.06 -11.64 -8.57
CA PRO A 193 6.56 -12.01 -9.89
C PRO A 193 7.81 -11.22 -10.24
N GLY A 194 8.78 -11.90 -10.84
CA GLY A 194 9.88 -11.25 -11.53
C GLY A 194 9.42 -10.48 -12.78
N ASP A 195 10.36 -9.87 -13.48
CA ASP A 195 10.03 -8.91 -14.54
C ASP A 195 9.20 -9.53 -15.68
N THR A 196 9.49 -10.78 -16.05
CA THR A 196 8.82 -11.52 -17.12
C THR A 196 7.82 -12.58 -16.64
N ALA A 197 7.71 -12.78 -15.32
CA ALA A 197 6.72 -13.70 -14.76
C ALA A 197 5.30 -13.13 -14.88
N SER A 198 4.36 -13.98 -15.27
CA SER A 198 2.94 -13.65 -15.37
C SER A 198 2.20 -13.87 -14.05
N PHE A 199 0.94 -13.41 -13.97
CA PHE A 199 0.08 -13.78 -12.83
C PHE A 199 -0.27 -15.27 -12.81
N THR A 200 -0.24 -15.93 -13.96
CA THR A 200 -0.41 -17.40 -14.04
C THR A 200 0.73 -18.11 -13.29
N ASP A 201 1.96 -17.62 -13.43
CA ASP A 201 3.10 -18.18 -12.69
C ASP A 201 2.96 -17.93 -11.18
N VAL A 202 2.49 -16.74 -10.77
CA VAL A 202 2.23 -16.44 -9.36
C VAL A 202 1.16 -17.36 -8.78
N ARG A 203 0.10 -17.59 -9.52
CA ARG A 203 -0.99 -18.51 -9.16
C ARG A 203 -0.47 -19.95 -9.01
N GLU A 204 0.30 -20.42 -9.99
CA GLU A 204 0.90 -21.76 -9.94
C GLU A 204 1.82 -21.90 -8.70
N ALA A 205 2.68 -20.91 -8.44
CA ALA A 205 3.53 -20.92 -7.25
C ALA A 205 2.72 -20.93 -5.94
N ALA A 206 1.60 -20.21 -5.90
CA ALA A 206 0.69 -20.20 -4.74
C ALA A 206 0.03 -21.56 -4.52
N LEU A 207 -0.41 -22.24 -5.57
CA LEU A 207 -0.99 -23.59 -5.48
C LEU A 207 0.04 -24.62 -5.00
N ARG A 208 1.29 -24.57 -5.50
CA ARG A 208 2.39 -25.41 -5.00
C ARG A 208 2.73 -25.15 -3.53
N LEU A 209 2.64 -23.90 -3.10
CA LEU A 209 2.78 -23.55 -1.69
C LEU A 209 1.61 -24.10 -0.86
N HIS A 210 0.39 -23.99 -1.38
CA HIS A 210 -0.82 -24.54 -0.73
C HIS A 210 -0.70 -26.04 -0.48
N ASP A 211 -0.40 -26.82 -1.54
CA ASP A 211 -0.19 -28.27 -1.42
C ASP A 211 0.83 -28.63 -0.33
N LYS A 212 1.91 -27.84 -0.25
CA LYS A 212 2.96 -28.06 0.73
C LYS A 212 2.53 -27.71 2.15
N LEU A 213 1.76 -26.64 2.33
CA LEU A 213 1.21 -26.24 3.63
C LEU A 213 0.16 -27.26 4.12
N GLU A 214 -0.71 -27.74 3.24
CA GLU A 214 -1.66 -28.81 3.56
C GLU A 214 -0.98 -30.11 4.00
N GLN A 215 0.08 -30.52 3.28
CA GLN A 215 0.90 -31.69 3.68
C GLN A 215 1.55 -31.52 5.06
N ALA A 216 1.82 -30.27 5.47
CA ALA A 216 2.33 -29.93 6.80
C ALA A 216 1.20 -29.76 7.84
N GLY A 217 -0.07 -29.93 7.47
CA GLY A 217 -1.23 -29.71 8.34
C GLY A 217 -1.46 -28.23 8.68
N VAL A 218 -1.00 -27.31 7.83
CA VAL A 218 -1.06 -25.86 8.05
C VAL A 218 -2.13 -25.23 7.15
N THR A 219 -3.10 -24.57 7.77
CA THR A 219 -4.14 -23.81 7.06
C THR A 219 -3.61 -22.43 6.66
N ALA A 220 -3.88 -22.03 5.43
CA ALA A 220 -3.43 -20.76 4.86
C ALA A 220 -4.52 -20.09 4.03
N TYR A 221 -4.44 -18.77 3.92
CA TYR A 221 -5.46 -17.93 3.31
C TYR A 221 -4.83 -17.00 2.28
N PRO A 222 -5.23 -17.09 1.00
CA PRO A 222 -4.68 -16.28 -0.06
C PRO A 222 -5.42 -14.95 -0.21
N LYS A 223 -4.67 -13.92 -0.62
CA LYS A 223 -5.23 -12.67 -1.16
C LYS A 223 -4.33 -12.10 -2.24
N THR A 224 -4.89 -11.29 -3.15
CA THR A 224 -4.05 -10.53 -4.07
C THR A 224 -3.26 -9.47 -3.32
N SER A 225 -2.06 -9.14 -3.79
CA SER A 225 -1.34 -7.95 -3.30
C SER A 225 -2.05 -6.66 -3.72
N GLY A 226 -3.01 -6.75 -4.66
CA GLY A 226 -3.61 -5.62 -5.37
C GLY A 226 -2.71 -5.03 -6.45
N GLY A 227 -1.53 -5.61 -6.65
CA GLY A 227 -0.61 -5.39 -7.75
C GLY A 227 -0.50 -6.65 -8.61
N ARG A 228 0.74 -7.13 -8.82
CA ARG A 228 1.01 -8.32 -9.66
C ARG A 228 1.13 -9.62 -8.87
N GLY A 229 1.25 -9.57 -7.54
CA GLY A 229 1.56 -10.69 -6.66
C GLY A 229 0.38 -11.21 -5.84
N LEU A 230 0.68 -12.21 -5.02
CA LEU A 230 -0.21 -12.79 -4.00
C LEU A 230 0.47 -12.77 -2.63
N HIS A 231 -0.32 -12.60 -1.59
CA HIS A 231 0.10 -12.81 -0.21
C HIS A 231 -0.66 -14.01 0.36
N ILE A 232 0.07 -14.97 0.92
CA ILE A 232 -0.52 -16.13 1.59
C ILE A 232 -0.30 -15.95 3.09
N TYR A 233 -1.40 -15.87 3.83
CA TYR A 233 -1.40 -15.65 5.27
C TYR A 233 -1.56 -16.98 5.99
N VAL A 234 -0.70 -17.20 6.97
CA VAL A 234 -0.76 -18.33 7.90
C VAL A 234 -0.92 -17.74 9.29
N PRO A 235 -2.12 -17.77 9.89
CA PRO A 235 -2.34 -17.37 11.28
C PRO A 235 -1.54 -18.23 12.24
N LEU A 236 -1.06 -17.66 13.33
CA LEU A 236 -0.19 -18.33 14.28
C LEU A 236 -0.72 -18.20 15.71
N ALA A 237 -0.60 -19.25 16.48
CA ALA A 237 -0.72 -19.19 17.93
C ALA A 237 0.30 -18.24 18.54
N ALA A 238 0.03 -17.73 19.73
CA ALA A 238 0.96 -16.84 20.44
C ALA A 238 2.28 -17.54 20.77
N GLY A 239 3.36 -16.74 20.93
CA GLY A 239 4.66 -17.20 21.39
C GLY A 239 5.73 -17.38 20.31
N TYR A 240 5.43 -17.01 19.07
CA TYR A 240 6.44 -17.00 18.00
C TYR A 240 7.22 -15.69 17.99
N THR A 241 8.52 -15.80 17.66
CA THR A 241 9.35 -14.65 17.33
C THR A 241 9.38 -14.45 15.82
N PHE A 242 9.57 -13.22 15.34
CA PHE A 242 9.77 -12.94 13.92
C PHE A 242 10.93 -13.73 13.31
N GLU A 243 11.98 -14.00 14.08
CA GLU A 243 13.10 -14.79 13.59
C GLU A 243 12.71 -16.24 13.30
N ARG A 244 11.94 -16.88 14.21
CA ARG A 244 11.44 -18.24 14.00
C ARG A 244 10.51 -18.30 12.79
N VAL A 245 9.54 -17.37 12.70
CA VAL A 245 8.60 -17.31 11.57
C VAL A 245 9.35 -17.10 10.25
N ARG A 246 10.27 -16.15 10.20
CA ARG A 246 11.10 -15.90 9.00
C ARG A 246 11.91 -17.11 8.60
N SER A 247 12.50 -17.83 9.55
CA SER A 247 13.29 -19.04 9.31
C SER A 247 12.41 -20.16 8.74
N TRP A 248 11.20 -20.32 9.27
CA TRP A 248 10.24 -21.29 8.78
C TRP A 248 9.77 -20.96 7.34
N VAL A 249 9.36 -19.72 7.07
CA VAL A 249 8.97 -19.27 5.72
C VAL A 249 10.13 -19.46 4.73
N LYS A 250 11.37 -19.17 5.16
CA LYS A 250 12.56 -19.39 4.34
C LYS A 250 12.77 -20.86 4.02
N ALA A 251 12.66 -21.75 5.02
CA ALA A 251 12.82 -23.19 4.82
C ALA A 251 11.78 -23.78 3.86
N MET A 252 10.50 -23.40 4.03
CA MET A 252 9.41 -23.81 3.13
C MET A 252 9.66 -23.31 1.70
N GLY A 253 10.02 -22.03 1.56
CA GLY A 253 10.33 -21.44 0.26
C GLY A 253 11.54 -22.07 -0.42
N GLN A 254 12.59 -22.42 0.33
CA GLN A 254 13.77 -23.11 -0.21
C GLN A 254 13.44 -24.51 -0.74
N GLN A 255 12.59 -25.26 -0.03
CA GLN A 255 12.13 -26.57 -0.50
C GLN A 255 11.33 -26.42 -1.81
N LEU A 256 10.45 -25.42 -1.90
CA LEU A 256 9.70 -25.14 -3.13
C LEU A 256 10.63 -24.74 -4.28
N ALA A 257 11.59 -23.86 -4.02
CA ALA A 257 12.55 -23.42 -5.03
C ALA A 257 13.47 -24.57 -5.52
N THR A 258 13.74 -25.57 -4.66
CA THR A 258 14.47 -26.78 -5.06
C THR A 258 13.60 -27.71 -5.92
N THR A 259 12.32 -27.84 -5.59
CA THR A 259 11.38 -28.70 -6.32
C THR A 259 10.94 -28.07 -7.65
N TYR A 260 10.78 -26.74 -7.68
CA TYR A 260 10.29 -25.97 -8.83
C TYR A 260 11.28 -24.85 -9.21
N PRO A 261 12.53 -25.17 -9.61
CA PRO A 261 13.60 -24.17 -9.76
C PRO A 261 13.35 -23.16 -10.90
N ASP A 262 12.55 -23.53 -11.89
CA ASP A 262 12.21 -22.67 -13.02
C ASP A 262 11.04 -21.71 -12.70
N LEU A 263 10.23 -22.04 -11.68
CA LEU A 263 9.06 -21.27 -11.29
C LEU A 263 9.31 -20.40 -10.06
N ILE A 264 9.99 -20.92 -9.03
CA ILE A 264 10.11 -20.29 -7.71
C ILE A 264 11.56 -19.94 -7.38
N ALA A 265 11.76 -18.78 -6.78
CA ALA A 265 13.02 -18.33 -6.22
C ALA A 265 12.82 -17.75 -4.80
N ILE A 266 13.89 -17.78 -3.99
CA ILE A 266 13.92 -17.07 -2.71
C ILE A 266 14.56 -15.70 -2.92
N ALA A 267 13.96 -14.64 -2.36
CA ALA A 267 14.54 -13.30 -2.39
C ALA A 267 15.91 -13.28 -1.69
N GLN A 268 16.93 -12.86 -2.42
CA GLN A 268 18.30 -12.69 -1.93
C GLN A 268 18.77 -11.23 -2.12
N GLY A 269 17.88 -10.26 -1.94
CA GLY A 269 18.13 -8.83 -2.19
C GLY A 269 17.57 -8.33 -3.52
N PRO A 270 17.95 -7.12 -3.97
CA PRO A 270 17.33 -6.44 -5.12
C PRO A 270 17.75 -6.99 -6.50
N THR A 271 18.49 -8.10 -6.58
CA THR A 271 18.99 -8.67 -7.83
C THR A 271 17.87 -9.30 -8.65
N HIS A 272 18.06 -9.27 -9.98
CA HIS A 272 17.16 -9.74 -11.03
C HIS A 272 16.38 -11.01 -10.65
N ARG A 273 15.07 -10.86 -10.55
CA ARG A 273 14.15 -11.96 -10.24
C ARG A 273 13.91 -12.86 -11.45
N GLY A 274 14.29 -12.39 -12.65
CA GLY A 274 14.07 -13.11 -13.91
C GLY A 274 12.59 -13.37 -14.17
N GLY A 275 12.27 -14.51 -14.77
CA GLY A 275 10.90 -14.97 -15.03
C GLY A 275 10.28 -15.77 -13.89
N ARG A 276 10.87 -15.78 -12.69
CA ARG A 276 10.40 -16.58 -11.55
C ARG A 276 9.59 -15.79 -10.56
N VAL A 277 8.77 -16.49 -9.79
CA VAL A 277 8.06 -15.95 -8.63
C VAL A 277 8.98 -16.00 -7.42
N THR A 278 9.16 -14.87 -6.78
CA THR A 278 10.03 -14.74 -5.61
C THR A 278 9.21 -14.81 -4.33
N ILE A 279 9.65 -15.67 -3.40
CA ILE A 279 9.18 -15.67 -2.00
C ILE A 279 10.14 -14.81 -1.19
N ASP A 280 9.64 -13.78 -0.48
CA ASP A 280 10.44 -12.92 0.42
C ASP A 280 10.22 -13.27 1.89
N PRO A 281 11.12 -14.06 2.52
CA PRO A 281 11.05 -14.33 3.95
C PRO A 281 11.27 -13.08 4.81
N GLY A 282 11.95 -12.06 4.27
CA GLY A 282 12.26 -10.79 4.95
C GLY A 282 11.00 -9.99 5.31
N GLN A 283 9.89 -10.26 4.64
CA GLN A 283 8.59 -9.69 4.99
C GLN A 283 8.18 -10.02 6.42
N ASN A 284 8.61 -11.17 6.95
CA ASN A 284 8.38 -11.60 8.33
C ASN A 284 9.47 -11.03 9.27
N SER A 285 9.52 -9.72 9.43
CA SER A 285 10.48 -9.02 10.30
C SER A 285 9.79 -7.89 11.04
N VAL A 286 10.29 -7.54 12.24
CA VAL A 286 9.77 -6.43 13.04
C VAL A 286 9.77 -5.14 12.22
N GLY A 287 8.65 -4.45 12.20
CA GLY A 287 8.49 -3.18 11.48
C GLY A 287 8.26 -3.32 9.97
N ARG A 288 8.24 -4.54 9.43
CA ARG A 288 7.74 -4.79 8.08
C ARG A 288 6.21 -4.77 8.08
N ASN A 289 5.67 -4.35 6.97
CA ASN A 289 4.22 -4.20 6.82
C ASN A 289 3.78 -4.71 5.44
N THR A 290 2.54 -5.17 5.37
CA THR A 290 1.94 -5.75 4.16
C THR A 290 0.63 -5.03 3.89
N ALA A 291 0.29 -4.85 2.62
CA ALA A 291 -0.99 -4.26 2.22
C ALA A 291 -2.15 -4.98 2.94
N ALA A 292 -2.96 -4.22 3.66
CA ALA A 292 -4.10 -4.75 4.40
C ALA A 292 -5.09 -5.48 3.47
N PRO A 293 -5.81 -6.48 3.97
CA PRO A 293 -6.99 -6.97 3.24
C PRO A 293 -7.93 -5.82 2.93
N TYR A 294 -8.46 -5.81 1.73
CA TYR A 294 -9.41 -4.81 1.24
C TYR A 294 -8.87 -3.38 1.12
N THR A 295 -7.57 -3.13 1.30
CA THR A 295 -6.99 -1.81 1.02
C THR A 295 -6.92 -1.55 -0.49
N LEU A 296 -7.17 -0.29 -0.87
CA LEU A 296 -6.90 0.16 -2.23
C LEU A 296 -5.41 0.10 -2.54
N ARG A 297 -5.10 -0.07 -3.82
CA ARG A 297 -3.73 -0.01 -4.32
C ARG A 297 -3.65 1.01 -5.45
N ALA A 298 -2.60 1.81 -5.40
CA ALA A 298 -2.37 2.89 -6.34
C ALA A 298 -1.76 2.37 -7.67
N SER A 299 -2.47 1.46 -8.34
CA SER A 299 -2.15 1.12 -9.73
C SER A 299 -2.31 2.36 -10.61
N THR A 300 -1.44 2.52 -11.60
CA THR A 300 -1.43 3.71 -12.46
C THR A 300 -2.61 3.77 -13.40
N ALA A 301 -3.16 2.63 -13.81
CA ALA A 301 -4.27 2.59 -14.77
C ALA A 301 -5.63 2.87 -14.11
N HIS A 302 -5.90 2.24 -12.98
CA HIS A 302 -7.15 2.35 -12.22
C HIS A 302 -6.94 1.82 -10.81
N PRO A 303 -7.81 2.18 -9.83
CA PRO A 303 -7.71 1.63 -8.49
C PRO A 303 -7.98 0.13 -8.50
N THR A 304 -7.10 -0.62 -7.86
CA THR A 304 -7.28 -2.03 -7.55
C THR A 304 -7.38 -2.23 -6.06
N VAL A 305 -7.79 -3.42 -5.63
CA VAL A 305 -7.94 -3.77 -4.21
C VAL A 305 -7.11 -4.99 -3.89
N SER A 306 -6.45 -4.98 -2.74
CA SER A 306 -5.80 -6.14 -2.15
C SER A 306 -6.88 -7.10 -1.61
N THR A 307 -7.33 -8.01 -2.47
CA THR A 307 -8.58 -8.77 -2.31
C THR A 307 -8.33 -10.20 -1.84
N PRO A 308 -8.97 -10.63 -0.74
CA PRO A 308 -9.04 -12.03 -0.36
C PRO A 308 -9.68 -12.90 -1.44
N LEU A 309 -9.13 -14.10 -1.59
CA LEU A 309 -9.58 -15.12 -2.53
C LEU A 309 -9.75 -16.46 -1.81
N SER A 310 -10.54 -17.36 -2.37
CA SER A 310 -10.49 -18.77 -1.97
C SER A 310 -9.43 -19.53 -2.80
N TRP A 311 -9.05 -20.71 -2.30
CA TRP A 311 -8.13 -21.57 -3.04
C TRP A 311 -8.76 -22.11 -4.32
N GLU A 312 -10.09 -22.35 -4.29
CA GLU A 312 -10.88 -22.77 -5.45
C GLU A 312 -10.93 -21.69 -6.53
N GLU A 313 -11.02 -20.42 -6.13
CA GLU A 313 -10.96 -19.30 -7.08
C GLU A 313 -9.58 -19.19 -7.76
N LEU A 314 -8.52 -19.43 -7.00
CA LEU A 314 -7.16 -19.48 -7.55
C LEU A 314 -6.98 -20.67 -8.48
N ASP A 315 -7.45 -21.85 -8.10
CA ASP A 315 -7.36 -23.06 -8.93
C ASP A 315 -8.13 -22.92 -10.24
N ALA A 316 -9.34 -22.36 -10.19
CA ALA A 316 -10.15 -22.07 -11.38
C ALA A 316 -9.49 -21.10 -12.37
N GLY A 317 -8.58 -20.22 -11.90
CA GLY A 317 -7.77 -19.36 -12.76
C GLY A 317 -8.51 -18.22 -13.46
N ASN A 318 -9.73 -17.92 -13.05
CA ASN A 318 -10.61 -16.95 -13.70
C ASN A 318 -10.44 -15.51 -13.17
N ILE A 319 -9.60 -15.32 -12.13
CA ILE A 319 -9.40 -14.02 -11.48
C ILE A 319 -8.11 -13.39 -11.95
N ARG A 320 -8.19 -12.13 -12.35
CA ARG A 320 -7.03 -11.28 -12.60
C ARG A 320 -7.02 -10.14 -11.57
N PRO A 321 -5.87 -9.84 -10.91
CA PRO A 321 -5.80 -8.77 -9.93
C PRO A 321 -6.30 -7.40 -10.43
N ALA A 322 -6.10 -7.13 -11.73
CA ALA A 322 -6.56 -5.89 -12.36
C ALA A 322 -8.10 -5.77 -12.42
N ASP A 323 -8.83 -6.87 -12.42
CA ASP A 323 -10.30 -6.86 -12.46
C ASP A 323 -10.91 -6.60 -11.07
N LEU A 324 -10.12 -6.66 -10.01
CA LEU A 324 -10.56 -6.47 -8.63
C LEU A 324 -10.56 -4.98 -8.26
N THR A 325 -11.51 -4.26 -8.89
CA THR A 325 -11.75 -2.84 -8.63
C THR A 325 -12.58 -2.62 -7.35
N PRO A 326 -12.65 -1.39 -6.80
CA PRO A 326 -13.46 -1.11 -5.61
C PRO A 326 -14.92 -1.57 -5.72
N SER A 327 -15.58 -1.34 -6.84
CA SER A 327 -16.98 -1.75 -7.08
C SER A 327 -17.14 -3.27 -7.07
N VAL A 328 -16.26 -3.97 -7.80
CA VAL A 328 -16.26 -5.45 -7.85
C VAL A 328 -16.05 -6.04 -6.47
N VAL A 329 -15.15 -5.46 -5.67
CA VAL A 329 -14.87 -5.97 -4.32
C VAL A 329 -16.04 -5.71 -3.37
N LEU A 330 -16.70 -4.55 -3.44
CA LEU A 330 -17.91 -4.31 -2.66
C LEU A 330 -19.03 -5.29 -3.00
N GLU A 331 -19.26 -5.57 -4.28
CA GLU A 331 -20.22 -6.59 -4.72
C GLU A 331 -19.84 -8.00 -4.22
N ARG A 332 -18.55 -8.36 -4.25
CA ARG A 332 -18.06 -9.62 -3.70
C ARG A 332 -18.37 -9.73 -2.21
N VAL A 333 -18.06 -8.70 -1.43
CA VAL A 333 -18.31 -8.69 0.01
C VAL A 333 -19.81 -8.76 0.31
N GLN A 334 -20.66 -8.08 -0.45
CA GLN A 334 -22.11 -8.18 -0.28
C GLN A 334 -22.63 -9.59 -0.54
N ARG A 335 -22.06 -10.30 -1.51
CA ARG A 335 -22.49 -11.66 -1.90
C ARG A 335 -21.89 -12.75 -1.03
N LEU A 336 -20.62 -12.65 -0.67
CA LEU A 336 -19.84 -13.73 -0.03
C LEU A 336 -19.57 -13.47 1.45
N GLY A 337 -19.81 -12.23 1.93
CA GLY A 337 -19.31 -11.80 3.22
C GLY A 337 -17.80 -11.62 3.23
N ASP A 338 -17.22 -11.63 4.41
CA ASP A 338 -15.77 -11.57 4.59
C ASP A 338 -15.15 -12.99 4.50
N SER A 339 -14.68 -13.35 3.31
CA SER A 339 -14.03 -14.65 3.07
C SER A 339 -12.68 -14.80 3.77
N PHE A 340 -12.13 -13.70 4.29
CA PHE A 340 -10.84 -13.70 4.99
C PHE A 340 -10.96 -13.73 6.52
N ALA A 341 -12.20 -13.64 7.05
CA ALA A 341 -12.46 -13.64 8.49
C ALA A 341 -11.80 -14.80 9.27
N PRO A 342 -11.66 -16.02 8.72
CA PRO A 342 -10.97 -17.10 9.41
C PRO A 342 -9.52 -16.80 9.79
N VAL A 343 -8.83 -15.88 9.10
CA VAL A 343 -7.48 -15.42 9.47
C VAL A 343 -7.43 -14.83 10.88
N LEU A 344 -8.54 -14.24 11.34
CA LEU A 344 -8.64 -13.60 12.66
C LEU A 344 -8.92 -14.59 13.80
N THR A 345 -9.35 -15.78 13.49
CA THR A 345 -9.84 -16.76 14.49
C THR A 345 -9.12 -18.09 14.45
N THR A 346 -8.34 -18.35 13.41
CA THR A 346 -7.51 -19.55 13.31
C THR A 346 -6.30 -19.41 14.24
N ASP A 347 -6.08 -20.43 15.07
CA ASP A 347 -4.96 -20.50 16.01
C ASP A 347 -4.23 -21.83 15.77
N GLN A 348 -3.01 -21.76 15.22
CA GLN A 348 -2.26 -22.95 14.83
C GLN A 348 -0.77 -22.83 15.09
N HIS A 349 -0.12 -23.98 15.21
CA HIS A 349 1.33 -24.07 15.39
C HIS A 349 2.03 -24.49 14.11
N ILE A 350 3.18 -23.88 13.87
CA ILE A 350 4.09 -24.28 12.79
C ILE A 350 5.29 -25.03 13.36
N ALA A 351 5.78 -26.03 12.61
CA ALA A 351 6.88 -26.91 13.03
C ALA A 351 8.25 -26.20 13.07
#